data_729a1252694770b2cdaa179891d7056e
#
_entry.id   729a1252694770b2cdaa179891d7056e
#
_cell.length_a   1.000
_cell.length_b   1.000
_cell.length_c   1.000
_cell.angle_alpha   90.00
_cell.angle_beta   90.00
_cell.angle_gamma   90.00
#
_symmetry.space_group_name_H-M   'P 1'
#
loop_
_entity.id
_entity.type
_entity.pdbx_description
1 polymer ?
#
loop_
_entity_poly.entity_id
_entity_poly.type
_entity_poly.pdbx_seq_one_letter_code
_entity_poly.pdbx_strand_id
1 'polypeptide(L)'
;MKNFTINTDCLNFPLDRPCSYQKNDGILCEECNQYKKISNSQENKRILIIKLGAMGDVLRSTFVLWGLKELYPKSTISWIVDSKNAAVLEHNAFINNIITNDENLSNFLINNFFDIVINLDLAFESLSLAKLSNKAKVMGFTLDDNRNIVASNDFALQWLKMSAYDELKKNNHFTYQHWMAQIVSLPKDNYEIIVPLQKKAQEKALNFLNTNNIALSKKILGINPGAGKRWNLKKWTLEGFIETAKHFSKKGNIVLLLGGKQDEKEINAILKENIPDVISAGTNNTISDFFAKINLCDTVLCGDTMALHAAVGLKKNVVTLFGPTSINEIEIYSRGLKIQGKKDCITCYKQECYLENNCMQTIKSREVINAIEKYL
;
A
#
# COMPACT_ATOMS: atom_id res chain seq x y z
N MET A 1 25.00 -11.97 -54.22
CA MET A 1 24.49 -12.55 -52.94
C MET A 1 22.99 -12.25 -52.87
N LYS A 2 22.17 -13.23 -52.57
CA LYS A 2 20.72 -12.98 -52.31
C LYS A 2 20.64 -12.13 -51.05
N ASN A 3 20.00 -10.97 -51.12
CA ASN A 3 19.64 -10.21 -49.93
C ASN A 3 18.51 -10.93 -49.21
N PHE A 4 18.74 -11.40 -47.98
CA PHE A 4 17.71 -12.00 -47.16
C PHE A 4 17.18 -10.95 -46.21
N THR A 5 15.88 -10.69 -46.27
CA THR A 5 15.18 -9.83 -45.31
C THR A 5 14.72 -10.68 -44.15
N ILE A 6 14.87 -10.18 -42.90
CA ILE A 6 14.45 -10.86 -41.71
C ILE A 6 13.39 -10.01 -40.99
N ASN A 7 12.25 -10.61 -40.64
CA ASN A 7 11.24 -10.00 -39.80
C ASN A 7 11.61 -10.21 -38.31
N THR A 8 12.44 -9.33 -37.77
CA THR A 8 12.97 -9.42 -36.41
C THR A 8 11.88 -9.29 -35.33
N ASP A 9 10.72 -8.79 -35.71
CA ASP A 9 9.53 -8.64 -34.85
C ASP A 9 8.50 -9.77 -35.05
N CYS A 10 8.90 -10.89 -35.67
CA CYS A 10 8.03 -12.05 -35.85
C CYS A 10 7.98 -12.94 -34.60
N LEU A 11 6.77 -13.22 -34.10
CA LEU A 11 6.54 -14.10 -32.95
C LEU A 11 7.07 -15.53 -33.15
N ASN A 12 7.11 -15.99 -34.42
CA ASN A 12 7.57 -17.33 -34.78
C ASN A 12 9.10 -17.42 -34.94
N PHE A 13 9.83 -16.32 -34.86
CA PHE A 13 11.29 -16.30 -35.01
C PHE A 13 12.01 -16.54 -33.69
N PRO A 14 12.73 -17.66 -33.48
CA PRO A 14 13.37 -18.01 -32.23
C PRO A 14 14.72 -17.31 -31.99
N LEU A 15 15.12 -16.36 -32.82
CA LEU A 15 16.31 -15.49 -32.77
C LEU A 15 17.65 -16.18 -33.07
N ASP A 16 17.90 -17.35 -32.52
CA ASP A 16 19.18 -18.09 -32.58
C ASP A 16 19.25 -19.16 -33.69
N ARG A 17 18.13 -19.40 -34.37
CA ARG A 17 17.98 -20.46 -35.39
C ARG A 17 16.83 -20.16 -36.35
N PRO A 18 16.73 -20.86 -37.49
CA PRO A 18 15.59 -20.73 -38.38
C PRO A 18 14.29 -21.14 -37.67
N CYS A 19 13.22 -20.42 -37.93
CA CYS A 19 11.87 -20.81 -37.46
C CYS A 19 11.41 -22.11 -38.14
N SER A 20 10.39 -22.76 -37.59
CA SER A 20 9.87 -24.04 -38.11
C SER A 20 9.46 -23.97 -39.58
N TYR A 21 8.87 -22.88 -40.02
CA TYR A 21 8.41 -22.68 -41.41
C TYR A 21 9.57 -22.57 -42.38
N GLN A 22 10.63 -21.85 -41.99
CA GLN A 22 11.82 -21.77 -42.82
C GLN A 22 12.57 -23.11 -42.80
N LYS A 23 12.69 -23.77 -41.66
CA LYS A 23 13.46 -25.01 -41.53
C LYS A 23 12.80 -26.20 -42.22
N ASN A 24 11.46 -26.31 -42.16
CA ASN A 24 10.72 -27.44 -42.73
C ASN A 24 10.31 -27.22 -44.17
N ASP A 25 9.92 -25.98 -44.49
CA ASP A 25 9.27 -25.67 -45.77
C ASP A 25 10.10 -24.72 -46.66
N GLY A 26 11.27 -24.26 -46.17
CA GLY A 26 12.16 -23.33 -46.89
C GLY A 26 11.61 -21.93 -47.09
N ILE A 27 10.51 -21.56 -46.41
CA ILE A 27 9.81 -20.28 -46.60
C ILE A 27 10.68 -19.14 -46.12
N LEU A 28 10.93 -18.16 -46.97
CA LEU A 28 11.64 -16.92 -46.64
C LEU A 28 10.72 -15.93 -45.94
N CYS A 29 11.25 -15.07 -45.07
CA CYS A 29 10.45 -14.09 -44.32
C CYS A 29 9.65 -13.13 -45.23
N GLU A 30 10.20 -12.83 -46.43
CA GLU A 30 9.53 -11.98 -47.42
C GLU A 30 8.26 -12.59 -47.99
N GLU A 31 8.18 -13.91 -48.06
CA GLU A 31 7.07 -14.67 -48.63
C GLU A 31 6.22 -15.36 -47.57
N CYS A 32 6.51 -15.10 -46.26
CA CYS A 32 5.92 -15.83 -45.17
C CYS A 32 4.50 -15.36 -44.83
N ASN A 33 3.49 -16.18 -45.17
CA ASN A 33 2.11 -15.97 -44.82
C ASN A 33 1.79 -16.32 -43.34
N GLN A 34 2.77 -16.88 -42.60
CA GLN A 34 2.69 -17.21 -41.17
C GLN A 34 3.34 -16.13 -40.29
N TYR A 35 3.72 -14.98 -40.90
CA TYR A 35 4.22 -13.86 -40.12
C TYR A 35 3.20 -13.38 -39.10
N LYS A 36 3.61 -13.38 -37.85
CA LYS A 36 2.82 -12.86 -36.74
C LYS A 36 3.66 -11.80 -36.04
N LYS A 37 3.33 -10.55 -36.28
CA LYS A 37 3.99 -9.45 -35.58
C LYS A 37 3.83 -9.63 -34.08
N ILE A 38 4.90 -9.44 -33.33
CA ILE A 38 4.83 -9.26 -31.87
C ILE A 38 3.99 -8.00 -31.65
N SER A 39 2.65 -8.20 -31.55
CA SER A 39 1.73 -7.08 -31.42
C SER A 39 1.80 -6.53 -30.01
N ASN A 40 2.23 -5.30 -29.88
CA ASN A 40 1.89 -4.46 -28.75
C ASN A 40 0.41 -4.07 -28.87
N SER A 41 -0.53 -5.03 -28.69
CA SER A 41 -1.92 -4.68 -28.60
C SER A 41 -2.10 -3.77 -27.39
N GLN A 42 -2.78 -2.64 -27.54
CA GLN A 42 -3.01 -1.70 -26.42
C GLN A 42 -3.65 -2.40 -25.20
N GLU A 43 -4.33 -3.52 -25.43
CA GLU A 43 -5.05 -4.29 -24.41
C GLU A 43 -4.15 -5.19 -23.54
N ASN A 44 -3.04 -5.73 -24.09
CA ASN A 44 -2.19 -6.74 -23.41
C ASN A 44 -0.89 -6.14 -22.90
N LYS A 45 -0.95 -5.03 -22.16
CA LYS A 45 0.23 -4.39 -21.59
C LYS A 45 0.88 -5.20 -20.49
N ARG A 46 2.21 -5.32 -20.53
CA ARG A 46 3.04 -5.81 -19.42
C ARG A 46 3.46 -4.62 -18.57
N ILE A 47 2.92 -4.54 -17.35
CA ILE A 47 3.12 -3.41 -16.45
C ILE A 47 3.96 -3.90 -15.26
N LEU A 48 5.04 -3.20 -14.96
CA LEU A 48 5.83 -3.38 -13.76
C LEU A 48 5.56 -2.24 -12.80
N ILE A 49 5.18 -2.55 -11.57
CA ILE A 49 5.06 -1.58 -10.48
C ILE A 49 6.25 -1.79 -9.54
N ILE A 50 6.92 -0.72 -9.15
CA ILE A 50 7.99 -0.70 -8.16
C ILE A 50 7.51 0.14 -6.97
N LYS A 51 7.28 -0.53 -5.83
CA LYS A 51 6.98 0.09 -4.55
C LYS A 51 7.49 -0.82 -3.44
N LEU A 52 8.67 -0.49 -2.90
CA LEU A 52 9.43 -1.38 -2.01
C LEU A 52 8.90 -1.38 -0.58
N GLY A 53 8.56 -0.23 -0.04
CA GLY A 53 8.09 -0.07 1.35
C GLY A 53 7.63 1.35 1.64
N ALA A 54 7.24 1.69 2.88
CA ALA A 54 6.93 0.79 3.98
C ALA A 54 5.64 -0.02 3.72
N MET A 55 5.36 -1.05 4.56
CA MET A 55 4.21 -1.96 4.37
C MET A 55 2.87 -1.21 4.17
N GLY A 56 2.60 -0.17 4.97
CA GLY A 56 1.40 0.67 4.81
C GLY A 56 1.40 1.44 3.49
N ASP A 57 2.57 1.90 3.02
CA ASP A 57 2.70 2.60 1.74
C ASP A 57 2.51 1.66 0.55
N VAL A 58 2.98 0.42 0.64
CA VAL A 58 2.71 -0.62 -0.35
C VAL A 58 1.21 -0.89 -0.42
N LEU A 59 0.57 -1.12 0.74
CA LEU A 59 -0.86 -1.40 0.81
C LEU A 59 -1.70 -0.25 0.25
N ARG A 60 -1.47 1.01 0.69
CA ARG A 60 -2.22 2.16 0.18
C ARG A 60 -2.02 2.41 -1.30
N SER A 61 -0.87 1.99 -1.89
CA SER A 61 -0.60 2.14 -3.32
C SER A 61 -1.40 1.16 -4.19
N THR A 62 -2.04 0.12 -3.62
CA THR A 62 -2.81 -0.86 -4.39
C THR A 62 -4.01 -0.26 -5.12
N PHE A 63 -4.47 0.93 -4.73
CA PHE A 63 -5.55 1.64 -5.41
C PHE A 63 -5.26 1.89 -6.89
N VAL A 64 -3.97 2.03 -7.28
CA VAL A 64 -3.58 2.26 -8.68
C VAL A 64 -3.99 1.12 -9.61
N LEU A 65 -4.13 -0.09 -9.05
CA LEU A 65 -4.51 -1.29 -9.81
C LEU A 65 -5.89 -1.17 -10.47
N TRP A 66 -6.84 -0.50 -9.82
CA TRP A 66 -8.16 -0.23 -10.39
C TRP A 66 -8.07 0.60 -11.66
N GLY A 67 -7.38 1.74 -11.59
CA GLY A 67 -7.21 2.63 -12.75
C GLY A 67 -6.39 1.98 -13.86
N LEU A 68 -5.37 1.18 -13.51
CA LEU A 68 -4.59 0.44 -14.50
C LEU A 68 -5.44 -0.64 -15.21
N LYS A 69 -6.31 -1.33 -14.49
CA LYS A 69 -7.23 -2.30 -15.10
C LYS A 69 -8.38 -1.65 -15.88
N GLU A 70 -8.78 -0.42 -15.53
CA GLU A 70 -9.70 0.38 -16.31
C GLU A 70 -9.06 0.79 -17.65
N LEU A 71 -7.78 1.23 -17.64
CA LEU A 71 -7.03 1.63 -18.85
C LEU A 71 -6.56 0.43 -19.69
N TYR A 72 -6.17 -0.65 -19.03
CA TYR A 72 -5.54 -1.82 -19.65
C TYR A 72 -6.15 -3.12 -19.09
N PRO A 73 -7.40 -3.46 -19.48
CA PRO A 73 -8.16 -4.57 -18.85
C PRO A 73 -7.43 -5.92 -18.88
N LYS A 74 -6.71 -6.19 -19.98
CA LYS A 74 -5.98 -7.46 -20.20
C LYS A 74 -4.50 -7.39 -19.82
N SER A 75 -4.09 -6.34 -19.09
CA SER A 75 -2.69 -6.19 -18.69
C SER A 75 -2.22 -7.30 -17.75
N THR A 76 -0.95 -7.67 -17.88
CA THR A 76 -0.22 -8.48 -16.90
C THR A 76 0.55 -7.55 -15.98
N ILE A 77 0.25 -7.58 -14.70
CA ILE A 77 0.87 -6.70 -13.69
C ILE A 77 1.84 -7.50 -12.83
N SER A 78 3.09 -7.07 -12.83
CA SER A 78 4.14 -7.53 -11.92
C SER A 78 4.45 -6.42 -10.90
N TRP A 79 4.69 -6.78 -9.65
CA TRP A 79 4.98 -5.81 -8.59
C TRP A 79 6.26 -6.19 -7.86
N ILE A 80 7.26 -5.29 -7.86
CA ILE A 80 8.49 -5.44 -7.07
C ILE A 80 8.28 -4.79 -5.70
N VAL A 81 8.59 -5.53 -4.65
CA VAL A 81 8.40 -5.15 -3.25
C VAL A 81 9.50 -5.75 -2.37
N ASP A 82 9.87 -5.10 -1.26
CA ASP A 82 10.71 -5.72 -0.24
C ASP A 82 10.05 -7.00 0.30
N SER A 83 10.81 -8.06 0.49
CA SER A 83 10.31 -9.37 0.96
C SER A 83 9.48 -9.27 2.24
N LYS A 84 9.90 -8.42 3.19
CA LYS A 84 9.17 -8.14 4.44
C LYS A 84 7.80 -7.50 4.24
N ASN A 85 7.54 -6.89 3.09
CA ASN A 85 6.30 -6.18 2.76
C ASN A 85 5.42 -6.94 1.76
N ALA A 86 5.90 -8.04 1.18
CA ALA A 86 5.20 -8.79 0.13
C ALA A 86 3.83 -9.31 0.55
N ALA A 87 3.71 -9.70 1.82
CA ALA A 87 2.49 -10.30 2.37
C ALA A 87 1.22 -9.43 2.24
N VAL A 88 1.35 -8.10 2.11
CA VAL A 88 0.17 -7.22 1.90
C VAL A 88 -0.38 -7.27 0.48
N LEU A 89 0.40 -7.79 -0.47
CA LEU A 89 0.03 -7.94 -1.87
C LEU A 89 -0.47 -9.35 -2.21
N GLU A 90 -0.16 -10.33 -1.37
CA GLU A 90 -0.56 -11.73 -1.59
C GLU A 90 -2.07 -11.84 -1.76
N HIS A 91 -2.50 -12.68 -2.71
CA HIS A 91 -3.91 -12.89 -3.05
C HIS A 91 -4.65 -11.67 -3.62
N ASN A 92 -3.93 -10.62 -4.04
CA ASN A 92 -4.54 -9.53 -4.80
C ASN A 92 -4.84 -10.00 -6.24
N ALA A 93 -6.13 -10.05 -6.60
CA ALA A 93 -6.57 -10.59 -7.88
C ALA A 93 -6.06 -9.84 -9.13
N PHE A 94 -5.56 -8.61 -8.97
CA PHE A 94 -5.05 -7.80 -10.07
C PHE A 94 -3.54 -7.94 -10.29
N ILE A 95 -2.81 -8.56 -9.35
CA ILE A 95 -1.36 -8.77 -9.45
C ILE A 95 -1.09 -10.19 -9.93
N ASN A 96 -0.40 -10.30 -11.06
CA ASN A 96 -0.04 -11.58 -11.63
C ASN A 96 1.25 -12.13 -11.02
N ASN A 97 2.25 -11.26 -10.74
CA ASN A 97 3.53 -11.67 -10.18
C ASN A 97 3.95 -10.70 -9.07
N ILE A 98 4.22 -11.23 -7.89
CA ILE A 98 4.88 -10.51 -6.80
C ILE A 98 6.35 -10.92 -6.83
N ILE A 99 7.25 -9.95 -6.94
CA ILE A 99 8.68 -10.16 -7.10
C ILE A 99 9.37 -9.50 -5.90
N THR A 100 10.08 -10.30 -5.15
CA THR A 100 10.87 -9.80 -4.03
C THR A 100 12.26 -9.39 -4.48
N ASN A 101 12.84 -8.42 -3.77
CA ASN A 101 14.18 -7.96 -4.03
C ASN A 101 15.19 -9.02 -3.55
N ASP A 102 15.58 -9.92 -4.46
CA ASP A 102 16.53 -10.99 -4.24
C ASP A 102 17.65 -10.97 -5.31
N GLU A 103 18.59 -11.91 -5.22
CA GLU A 103 19.79 -11.98 -6.07
C GLU A 103 19.47 -12.13 -7.57
N ASN A 104 18.31 -12.63 -7.94
CA ASN A 104 17.91 -12.87 -9.33
C ASN A 104 17.14 -11.69 -9.96
N LEU A 105 16.83 -10.64 -9.19
CA LEU A 105 15.99 -9.53 -9.64
C LEU A 105 16.58 -8.80 -10.85
N SER A 106 17.89 -8.55 -10.88
CA SER A 106 18.55 -7.87 -12.00
C SER A 106 18.41 -8.67 -13.31
N ASN A 107 18.63 -9.99 -13.25
CA ASN A 107 18.45 -10.87 -14.40
C ASN A 107 16.99 -10.90 -14.86
N PHE A 108 16.04 -10.91 -13.93
CA PHE A 108 14.62 -10.83 -14.27
C PHE A 108 14.30 -9.53 -15.03
N LEU A 109 14.77 -8.38 -14.56
CA LEU A 109 14.49 -7.08 -15.16
C LEU A 109 15.10 -6.94 -16.57
N ILE A 110 16.31 -7.44 -16.79
CA ILE A 110 16.99 -7.38 -18.09
C ILE A 110 16.31 -8.29 -19.11
N ASN A 111 15.90 -9.49 -18.69
CA ASN A 111 15.34 -10.51 -19.58
C ASN A 111 13.83 -10.34 -19.84
N ASN A 112 13.15 -9.47 -19.11
CA ASN A 112 11.73 -9.19 -19.31
C ASN A 112 11.51 -7.78 -19.81
N PHE A 113 10.82 -7.65 -20.94
CA PHE A 113 10.39 -6.35 -21.44
C PHE A 113 9.07 -5.95 -20.80
N PHE A 114 8.93 -4.68 -20.42
CA PHE A 114 7.72 -4.07 -19.91
C PHE A 114 7.25 -2.93 -20.80
N ASP A 115 5.97 -2.89 -21.14
CA ASP A 115 5.40 -1.75 -21.87
C ASP A 115 5.41 -0.49 -21.00
N ILE A 116 5.14 -0.67 -19.69
CA ILE A 116 5.11 0.42 -18.73
C ILE A 116 5.80 -0.02 -17.43
N VAL A 117 6.71 0.80 -16.94
CA VAL A 117 7.29 0.70 -15.60
C VAL A 117 6.75 1.86 -14.77
N ILE A 118 6.13 1.57 -13.63
CA ILE A 118 5.60 2.55 -12.69
C ILE A 118 6.45 2.48 -11.41
N ASN A 119 7.26 3.50 -11.17
CA ASN A 119 8.00 3.61 -9.92
C ASN A 119 7.41 4.71 -9.03
N LEU A 120 6.87 4.33 -7.88
CA LEU A 120 6.22 5.21 -6.90
C LEU A 120 7.12 5.53 -5.70
N ASP A 121 8.39 5.13 -5.73
CA ASP A 121 9.38 5.37 -4.68
C ASP A 121 10.51 6.29 -5.16
N LEU A 122 11.11 7.02 -4.20
CA LEU A 122 12.27 7.89 -4.41
C LEU A 122 13.57 7.33 -3.81
N ALA A 123 13.54 6.14 -3.21
CA ALA A 123 14.75 5.48 -2.73
C ALA A 123 15.68 5.15 -3.91
N PHE A 124 16.98 5.33 -3.73
CA PHE A 124 17.96 5.08 -4.80
C PHE A 124 17.86 3.67 -5.41
N GLU A 125 17.53 2.70 -4.58
CA GLU A 125 17.28 1.33 -5.01
C GLU A 125 16.11 1.23 -6.01
N SER A 126 14.96 1.80 -5.69
CA SER A 126 13.78 1.79 -6.57
C SER A 126 14.03 2.55 -7.88
N LEU A 127 14.76 3.68 -7.82
CA LEU A 127 15.17 4.46 -8.99
C LEU A 127 16.09 3.62 -9.89
N SER A 128 17.03 2.89 -9.30
CA SER A 128 17.97 2.01 -10.02
C SER A 128 17.24 0.84 -10.68
N LEU A 129 16.27 0.23 -10.01
CA LEU A 129 15.43 -0.83 -10.58
C LEU A 129 14.61 -0.32 -11.76
N ALA A 130 14.03 0.88 -11.66
CA ALA A 130 13.31 1.50 -12.75
C ALA A 130 14.23 1.81 -13.95
N LYS A 131 15.46 2.25 -13.70
CA LYS A 131 16.47 2.49 -14.76
C LYS A 131 16.89 1.19 -15.42
N LEU A 132 17.15 0.15 -14.65
CA LEU A 132 17.64 -1.15 -15.14
C LEU A 132 16.59 -1.92 -15.96
N SER A 133 15.30 -1.71 -15.68
CA SER A 133 14.22 -2.43 -16.36
C SER A 133 14.23 -2.19 -17.87
N ASN A 134 14.08 -3.26 -18.65
CA ASN A 134 13.88 -3.18 -20.10
C ASN A 134 12.44 -2.75 -20.40
N LYS A 135 12.26 -1.53 -20.93
CA LYS A 135 10.96 -0.87 -20.98
C LYS A 135 10.75 0.09 -22.13
N ALA A 136 9.49 0.28 -22.53
CA ALA A 136 9.10 1.32 -23.49
C ALA A 136 8.82 2.67 -22.81
N LYS A 137 8.21 2.68 -21.60
CA LYS A 137 7.80 3.90 -20.90
C LYS A 137 8.00 3.78 -19.38
N VAL A 138 8.43 4.89 -18.75
CA VAL A 138 8.44 5.03 -17.28
C VAL A 138 7.39 6.06 -16.85
N MET A 139 6.66 5.77 -15.77
CA MET A 139 5.79 6.68 -15.04
C MET A 139 6.27 6.77 -13.59
N GLY A 140 6.27 7.96 -13.01
CA GLY A 140 6.86 8.23 -11.70
C GLY A 140 8.35 8.63 -11.80
N PHE A 141 9.23 7.88 -11.17
CA PHE A 141 10.63 8.28 -10.97
C PHE A 141 11.62 7.27 -11.53
N THR A 142 12.73 7.76 -12.09
CA THR A 142 13.86 6.94 -12.59
C THR A 142 15.16 7.74 -12.51
N LEU A 143 16.25 7.19 -13.03
CA LEU A 143 17.52 7.88 -13.20
C LEU A 143 17.81 8.13 -14.69
N ASP A 144 18.42 9.28 -15.00
CA ASP A 144 19.06 9.51 -16.30
C ASP A 144 20.42 8.80 -16.40
N ASP A 145 21.14 9.00 -17.49
CA ASP A 145 22.47 8.39 -17.69
C ASP A 145 23.54 9.01 -16.79
N ASN A 146 23.32 10.22 -16.29
CA ASN A 146 24.18 10.91 -15.34
C ASN A 146 23.80 10.62 -13.88
N ARG A 147 22.83 9.68 -13.64
CA ARG A 147 22.30 9.30 -12.32
C ARG A 147 21.50 10.40 -11.61
N ASN A 148 21.01 11.41 -12.33
CA ASN A 148 20.08 12.38 -11.79
C ASN A 148 18.67 11.77 -11.72
N ILE A 149 17.88 12.20 -10.75
CA ILE A 149 16.47 11.77 -10.61
C ILE A 149 15.66 12.47 -11.70
N VAL A 150 14.92 11.66 -12.47
CA VAL A 150 13.99 12.13 -13.50
C VAL A 150 12.57 11.84 -13.04
N ALA A 151 11.73 12.88 -13.08
CA ALA A 151 10.29 12.78 -12.85
C ALA A 151 9.56 12.71 -14.20
N SER A 152 8.59 11.83 -14.33
CA SER A 152 7.90 11.54 -15.60
C SER A 152 6.93 12.62 -16.07
N ASN A 153 6.44 13.46 -15.15
CA ASN A 153 5.52 14.58 -15.41
C ASN A 153 5.61 15.64 -14.29
N ASP A 154 4.86 16.74 -14.44
CA ASP A 154 4.87 17.85 -13.49
C ASP A 154 4.39 17.45 -12.09
N PHE A 155 3.44 16.53 -11.97
CA PHE A 155 2.97 16.02 -10.67
C PHE A 155 4.08 15.21 -9.97
N ALA A 156 4.81 14.38 -10.70
CA ALA A 156 5.96 13.69 -10.17
C ALA A 156 7.07 14.68 -9.75
N LEU A 157 7.31 15.73 -10.53
CA LEU A 157 8.27 16.77 -10.17
C LEU A 157 7.86 17.52 -8.89
N GLN A 158 6.58 17.85 -8.73
CA GLN A 158 6.08 18.47 -7.50
C GLN A 158 6.18 17.54 -6.28
N TRP A 159 5.87 16.26 -6.46
CA TRP A 159 6.07 15.27 -5.40
C TRP A 159 7.55 15.15 -5.00
N LEU A 160 8.47 15.15 -5.96
CA LEU A 160 9.92 15.17 -5.71
C LEU A 160 10.33 16.42 -4.93
N LYS A 161 9.81 17.60 -5.29
CA LYS A 161 10.07 18.85 -4.54
C LYS A 161 9.55 18.76 -3.11
N MET A 162 8.35 18.21 -2.87
CA MET A 162 7.81 17.99 -1.53
C MET A 162 8.67 17.00 -0.71
N SER A 163 9.32 16.04 -1.35
CA SER A 163 10.25 15.13 -0.65
C SER A 163 11.51 15.84 -0.16
N ALA A 164 11.91 16.91 -0.84
CA ALA A 164 13.12 17.70 -0.53
C ALA A 164 12.86 18.88 0.42
N TYR A 165 11.65 19.42 0.44
CA TYR A 165 11.32 20.63 1.20
C TYR A 165 10.09 20.42 2.10
N ASP A 166 10.31 20.41 3.42
CA ASP A 166 9.25 20.23 4.42
C ASP A 166 8.16 21.31 4.34
N GLU A 167 8.49 22.54 3.95
CA GLU A 167 7.53 23.61 3.77
C GLU A 167 6.47 23.27 2.72
N LEU A 168 6.87 22.74 1.58
CA LEU A 168 5.95 22.29 0.53
C LEU A 168 5.06 21.15 1.03
N LYS A 169 5.63 20.24 1.82
CA LYS A 169 4.89 19.13 2.41
C LYS A 169 3.84 19.58 3.42
N LYS A 170 4.17 20.58 4.26
CA LYS A 170 3.24 21.19 5.23
C LYS A 170 2.08 21.90 4.55
N ASN A 171 2.35 22.53 3.41
CA ASN A 171 1.35 23.27 2.63
C ASN A 171 0.59 22.36 1.64
N ASN A 172 0.85 21.06 1.64
CA ASN A 172 0.12 20.12 0.80
C ASN A 172 -1.32 19.92 1.30
N HIS A 173 -2.30 20.07 0.41
CA HIS A 173 -3.72 19.86 0.67
C HIS A 173 -4.30 18.61 -0.03
N PHE A 174 -3.50 17.91 -0.83
CA PHE A 174 -3.93 16.77 -1.59
C PHE A 174 -3.56 15.45 -0.92
N THR A 175 -4.37 14.43 -1.16
CA THR A 175 -4.12 13.08 -0.65
C THR A 175 -3.00 12.38 -1.43
N TYR A 176 -2.42 11.34 -0.85
CA TYR A 176 -1.47 10.48 -1.53
C TYR A 176 -2.08 9.85 -2.79
N GLN A 177 -3.35 9.43 -2.71
CA GLN A 177 -4.08 8.88 -3.85
C GLN A 177 -4.17 9.88 -5.00
N HIS A 178 -4.49 11.14 -4.71
CA HIS A 178 -4.51 12.19 -5.72
C HIS A 178 -3.15 12.31 -6.42
N TRP A 179 -2.07 12.48 -5.65
CA TRP A 179 -0.72 12.61 -6.22
C TRP A 179 -0.33 11.43 -7.08
N MET A 180 -0.48 10.21 -6.57
CA MET A 180 -0.08 9.02 -7.30
C MET A 180 -0.94 8.77 -8.54
N ALA A 181 -2.25 9.06 -8.48
CA ALA A 181 -3.13 8.97 -9.64
C ALA A 181 -2.69 9.92 -10.76
N GLN A 182 -2.32 11.16 -10.43
CA GLN A 182 -1.84 12.14 -11.41
C GLN A 182 -0.44 11.75 -11.96
N ILE A 183 0.45 11.25 -11.11
CA ILE A 183 1.77 10.76 -11.51
C ILE A 183 1.66 9.61 -12.52
N VAL A 184 0.72 8.69 -12.27
CA VAL A 184 0.46 7.51 -13.12
C VAL A 184 -0.51 7.81 -14.26
N SER A 185 -1.09 9.03 -14.30
CA SER A 185 -2.08 9.46 -15.28
C SER A 185 -3.33 8.53 -15.31
N LEU A 186 -3.85 8.21 -14.13
CA LEU A 186 -5.06 7.41 -13.99
C LEU A 186 -6.31 8.24 -14.37
N PRO A 187 -7.41 7.62 -14.82
CA PRO A 187 -8.64 8.31 -15.18
C PRO A 187 -9.29 9.08 -14.03
N LYS A 188 -9.09 8.60 -12.79
CA LYS A 188 -9.67 9.14 -11.54
C LYS A 188 -8.64 9.05 -10.42
N ASP A 189 -8.87 9.78 -9.34
CA ASP A 189 -8.03 9.78 -8.13
C ASP A 189 -8.72 9.18 -6.90
N ASN A 190 -10.00 8.81 -7.02
CA ASN A 190 -10.82 8.31 -5.92
C ASN A 190 -10.94 6.75 -5.87
N TYR A 191 -10.02 6.04 -6.52
CA TYR A 191 -9.96 4.59 -6.39
C TYR A 191 -9.60 4.16 -4.98
N GLU A 192 -10.22 3.08 -4.51
CA GLU A 192 -10.05 2.59 -3.15
C GLU A 192 -8.86 1.63 -3.00
N ILE A 193 -8.28 1.60 -1.82
CA ILE A 193 -7.23 0.64 -1.44
C ILE A 193 -7.79 -0.78 -1.54
N ILE A 194 -7.02 -1.70 -2.11
CA ILE A 194 -7.39 -3.12 -2.23
C ILE A 194 -6.73 -3.89 -1.09
N VAL A 195 -7.54 -4.43 -0.19
CA VAL A 195 -7.10 -5.31 0.89
C VAL A 195 -7.56 -6.73 0.59
N PRO A 196 -6.67 -7.68 0.29
CA PRO A 196 -7.06 -9.05 0.01
C PRO A 196 -7.56 -9.75 1.28
N LEU A 197 -8.77 -10.27 1.24
CA LEU A 197 -9.35 -11.07 2.32
C LEU A 197 -9.39 -12.55 1.93
N GLN A 198 -8.50 -13.34 2.50
CA GLN A 198 -8.50 -14.79 2.30
C GLN A 198 -9.64 -15.45 3.08
N LYS A 199 -10.37 -16.36 2.43
CA LYS A 199 -11.48 -17.11 3.04
C LYS A 199 -11.05 -17.83 4.33
N LYS A 200 -9.90 -18.50 4.32
CA LYS A 200 -9.35 -19.19 5.49
C LYS A 200 -9.07 -18.25 6.68
N ALA A 201 -8.57 -17.05 6.40
CA ALA A 201 -8.32 -16.06 7.43
C ALA A 201 -9.63 -15.50 8.02
N GLN A 202 -10.64 -15.29 7.16
CA GLN A 202 -11.99 -14.89 7.61
C GLN A 202 -12.64 -15.96 8.49
N GLU A 203 -12.54 -17.24 8.11
CA GLU A 203 -13.02 -18.36 8.93
C GLU A 203 -12.33 -18.41 10.31
N LYS A 204 -11.00 -18.23 10.36
CA LYS A 204 -10.27 -18.10 11.63
C LYS A 204 -10.74 -16.92 12.47
N ALA A 205 -11.02 -15.78 11.84
CA ALA A 205 -11.50 -14.60 12.55
C ALA A 205 -12.91 -14.80 13.12
N LEU A 206 -13.80 -15.48 12.41
CA LEU A 206 -15.12 -15.86 12.93
C LEU A 206 -15.00 -16.88 14.07
N ASN A 207 -14.13 -17.87 13.93
CA ASN A 207 -13.89 -18.83 15.02
C ASN A 207 -13.31 -18.14 16.27
N PHE A 208 -12.49 -17.11 16.11
CA PHE A 208 -12.02 -16.30 17.22
C PHE A 208 -13.18 -15.62 17.98
N LEU A 209 -14.20 -15.08 17.29
CA LEU A 209 -15.39 -14.55 17.96
C LEU A 209 -16.13 -15.63 18.77
N ASN A 210 -16.34 -16.81 18.17
CA ASN A 210 -17.01 -17.93 18.84
C ASN A 210 -16.23 -18.40 20.08
N THR A 211 -14.92 -18.54 19.99
CA THR A 211 -14.06 -18.97 21.10
C THR A 211 -14.06 -17.99 22.26
N ASN A 212 -14.25 -16.69 21.97
CA ASN A 212 -14.34 -15.64 22.99
C ASN A 212 -15.78 -15.31 23.40
N ASN A 213 -16.77 -16.11 22.97
CA ASN A 213 -18.19 -15.93 23.26
C ASN A 213 -18.74 -14.55 22.84
N ILE A 214 -18.24 -14.01 21.70
CA ILE A 214 -18.66 -12.72 21.17
C ILE A 214 -19.79 -12.93 20.17
N ALA A 215 -20.97 -12.44 20.46
CA ALA A 215 -22.10 -12.50 19.56
C ALA A 215 -21.87 -11.56 18.33
N LEU A 216 -22.24 -12.02 17.14
CA LEU A 216 -22.12 -11.24 15.91
C LEU A 216 -22.94 -9.93 15.91
N SER A 217 -23.93 -9.82 16.78
CA SER A 217 -24.74 -8.60 16.97
C SER A 217 -24.04 -7.52 17.81
N LYS A 218 -22.94 -7.86 18.48
CA LYS A 218 -22.17 -6.89 19.27
C LYS A 218 -21.36 -5.96 18.35
N LYS A 219 -21.37 -4.69 18.69
CA LYS A 219 -20.50 -3.70 18.06
C LYS A 219 -19.05 -3.87 18.52
N ILE A 220 -18.12 -3.82 17.59
CA ILE A 220 -16.70 -4.05 17.85
C ILE A 220 -15.90 -2.79 17.50
N LEU A 221 -15.28 -2.20 18.52
CA LEU A 221 -14.27 -1.15 18.37
C LEU A 221 -12.88 -1.79 18.27
N GLY A 222 -12.23 -1.70 17.11
CA GLY A 222 -10.81 -2.03 16.99
C GLY A 222 -9.93 -0.91 17.51
N ILE A 223 -8.95 -1.20 18.36
CA ILE A 223 -7.94 -0.23 18.80
C ILE A 223 -6.55 -0.74 18.40
N ASN A 224 -5.84 0.00 17.55
CA ASN A 224 -4.44 -0.23 17.25
C ASN A 224 -3.57 0.81 17.96
N PRO A 225 -2.95 0.49 19.12
CA PRO A 225 -2.20 1.44 19.93
C PRO A 225 -0.77 1.67 19.42
N GLY A 226 -0.33 0.91 18.42
CA GLY A 226 1.01 0.95 17.88
C GLY A 226 1.24 2.04 16.83
N ALA A 227 2.54 2.29 16.54
CA ALA A 227 2.97 3.17 15.45
C ALA A 227 4.21 2.63 14.72
N GLY A 228 4.57 1.35 14.97
CA GLY A 228 5.81 0.75 14.51
C GLY A 228 7.05 1.32 15.23
N LYS A 229 8.19 0.66 15.05
CA LYS A 229 9.44 1.05 15.77
C LYS A 229 10.04 2.39 15.31
N ARG A 230 9.85 2.75 14.03
CA ARG A 230 10.48 3.93 13.42
C ARG A 230 9.87 5.26 13.88
N TRP A 231 8.58 5.28 14.25
CA TRP A 231 7.80 6.50 14.42
C TRP A 231 7.12 6.58 15.79
N ASN A 232 7.90 6.49 16.88
CA ASN A 232 7.35 6.58 18.24
C ASN A 232 6.50 7.84 18.48
N LEU A 233 6.82 8.95 17.80
CA LEU A 233 6.07 10.21 17.91
C LEU A 233 4.65 10.15 17.29
N LYS A 234 4.31 9.10 16.54
CA LYS A 234 2.95 8.87 16.06
C LYS A 234 2.04 8.18 17.10
N LYS A 235 2.61 7.68 18.20
CA LYS A 235 1.84 7.02 19.25
C LYS A 235 1.07 8.03 20.07
N TRP A 236 -0.21 7.76 20.25
CA TRP A 236 -1.03 8.47 21.23
C TRP A 236 -0.70 8.01 22.65
N THR A 237 -1.27 8.67 23.66
CA THR A 237 -1.02 8.30 25.07
C THR A 237 -1.67 6.98 25.42
N LEU A 238 -1.01 6.19 26.28
CA LEU A 238 -1.56 4.92 26.76
C LEU A 238 -2.84 5.18 27.58
N GLU A 239 -2.85 6.22 28.40
CA GLU A 239 -4.00 6.67 29.16
C GLU A 239 -5.21 6.95 28.27
N GLY A 240 -5.00 7.64 27.13
CA GLY A 240 -6.07 7.92 26.17
C GLY A 240 -6.70 6.66 25.59
N PHE A 241 -5.89 5.65 25.25
CA PHE A 241 -6.39 4.35 24.79
C PHE A 241 -7.14 3.62 25.90
N ILE A 242 -6.64 3.62 27.14
CA ILE A 242 -7.27 2.98 28.30
C ILE A 242 -8.63 3.64 28.61
N GLU A 243 -8.69 4.98 28.66
CA GLU A 243 -9.95 5.70 28.89
C GLU A 243 -10.98 5.43 27.80
N THR A 244 -10.53 5.38 26.54
CA THR A 244 -11.40 5.04 25.40
C THR A 244 -11.92 3.60 25.53
N ALA A 245 -11.05 2.63 25.84
CA ALA A 245 -11.44 1.24 26.05
C ALA A 245 -12.45 1.09 27.20
N LYS A 246 -12.20 1.74 28.34
CA LYS A 246 -13.12 1.75 29.50
C LYS A 246 -14.49 2.32 29.12
N HIS A 247 -14.53 3.40 28.35
CA HIS A 247 -15.77 4.06 27.94
C HIS A 247 -16.65 3.12 27.09
N PHE A 248 -16.07 2.52 26.04
CA PHE A 248 -16.85 1.68 25.11
C PHE A 248 -17.19 0.31 25.69
N SER A 249 -16.32 -0.29 26.51
CA SER A 249 -16.64 -1.48 27.30
C SER A 249 -17.85 -1.23 28.20
N LYS A 250 -17.87 -0.13 28.95
CA LYS A 250 -19.00 0.24 29.82
C LYS A 250 -20.32 0.43 29.05
N LYS A 251 -20.25 0.79 27.77
CA LYS A 251 -21.42 0.86 26.87
C LYS A 251 -21.85 -0.49 26.30
N GLY A 252 -21.18 -1.57 26.67
CA GLY A 252 -21.48 -2.93 26.21
C GLY A 252 -20.90 -3.27 24.83
N ASN A 253 -19.96 -2.48 24.31
CA ASN A 253 -19.23 -2.78 23.09
C ASN A 253 -18.05 -3.71 23.39
N ILE A 254 -17.67 -4.50 22.40
CA ILE A 254 -16.40 -5.23 22.45
C ILE A 254 -15.27 -4.29 21.99
N VAL A 255 -14.17 -4.29 22.73
CA VAL A 255 -12.95 -3.59 22.35
C VAL A 255 -11.90 -4.62 21.94
N LEU A 256 -11.55 -4.64 20.65
CA LEU A 256 -10.58 -5.57 20.09
C LEU A 256 -9.24 -4.86 19.91
N LEU A 257 -8.23 -5.25 20.70
CA LEU A 257 -6.88 -4.70 20.60
C LEU A 257 -6.16 -5.34 19.42
N LEU A 258 -5.79 -4.51 18.45
CA LEU A 258 -5.16 -4.88 17.18
C LEU A 258 -3.68 -4.50 17.19
N GLY A 259 -2.79 -5.38 16.73
CA GLY A 259 -1.38 -5.05 16.61
C GLY A 259 -0.52 -6.22 16.18
N GLY A 260 0.75 -5.94 15.93
CA GLY A 260 1.78 -6.93 15.70
C GLY A 260 2.69 -7.11 16.94
N LYS A 261 3.72 -7.93 16.82
CA LYS A 261 4.68 -8.21 17.89
C LYS A 261 5.34 -6.94 18.46
N GLN A 262 5.51 -5.89 17.64
CA GLN A 262 6.06 -4.62 18.09
C GLN A 262 5.12 -3.81 18.99
N ASP A 263 3.82 -4.12 19.00
CA ASP A 263 2.79 -3.39 19.73
C ASP A 263 2.37 -4.14 21.02
N GLU A 264 3.03 -5.28 21.31
CA GLU A 264 2.70 -6.18 22.41
C GLU A 264 2.78 -5.49 23.79
N LYS A 265 3.75 -4.57 23.94
CA LYS A 265 3.92 -3.82 25.18
C LYS A 265 2.69 -2.96 25.51
N GLU A 266 2.22 -2.20 24.54
CA GLU A 266 1.05 -1.31 24.67
C GLU A 266 -0.23 -2.14 24.86
N ILE A 267 -0.40 -3.20 24.08
CA ILE A 267 -1.54 -4.11 24.19
C ILE A 267 -1.60 -4.74 25.59
N ASN A 268 -0.50 -5.28 26.09
CA ASN A 268 -0.42 -5.88 27.41
C ASN A 268 -0.65 -4.85 28.53
N ALA A 269 -0.23 -3.60 28.35
CA ALA A 269 -0.48 -2.53 29.31
C ALA A 269 -2.00 -2.22 29.41
N ILE A 270 -2.72 -2.21 28.30
CA ILE A 270 -4.19 -2.02 28.30
C ILE A 270 -4.89 -3.24 28.93
N LEU A 271 -4.46 -4.46 28.61
CA LEU A 271 -5.05 -5.70 29.16
C LEU A 271 -4.87 -5.81 30.68
N LYS A 272 -3.76 -5.31 31.25
CA LYS A 272 -3.51 -5.28 32.69
C LYS A 272 -4.53 -4.46 33.50
N GLU A 273 -5.25 -3.57 32.84
CA GLU A 273 -6.36 -2.80 33.45
C GLU A 273 -7.60 -3.67 33.77
N ASN A 274 -7.63 -4.92 33.30
CA ASN A 274 -8.73 -5.88 33.49
C ASN A 274 -10.12 -5.30 33.14
N ILE A 275 -10.19 -4.53 32.04
CA ILE A 275 -11.44 -3.91 31.59
C ILE A 275 -12.33 -5.00 30.97
N PRO A 276 -13.59 -5.17 31.40
CA PRO A 276 -14.53 -6.14 30.79
C PRO A 276 -14.65 -5.92 29.27
N ASP A 277 -14.89 -6.98 28.51
CA ASP A 277 -15.07 -6.94 27.05
C ASP A 277 -13.91 -6.31 26.25
N VAL A 278 -12.72 -6.15 26.85
CA VAL A 278 -11.49 -5.75 26.18
C VAL A 278 -10.61 -6.98 25.99
N ILE A 279 -10.38 -7.34 24.72
CA ILE A 279 -9.66 -8.56 24.36
C ILE A 279 -8.58 -8.27 23.32
N SER A 280 -7.52 -9.08 23.29
CA SER A 280 -6.49 -9.00 22.28
C SER A 280 -6.83 -9.85 21.06
N ALA A 281 -6.64 -9.30 19.87
CA ALA A 281 -6.68 -10.05 18.62
C ALA A 281 -5.47 -11.00 18.45
N GLY A 282 -4.51 -10.95 19.40
CA GLY A 282 -3.20 -11.58 19.28
C GLY A 282 -2.20 -10.69 18.55
N THR A 283 -0.92 -10.90 18.84
CA THR A 283 0.21 -10.11 18.29
C THR A 283 1.07 -10.89 17.29
N ASN A 284 0.81 -12.18 17.12
CA ASN A 284 1.54 -13.06 16.20
C ASN A 284 0.66 -13.49 15.00
N ASN A 285 -0.12 -12.56 14.48
CA ASN A 285 -0.97 -12.79 13.31
C ASN A 285 -0.16 -12.71 12.02
N THR A 286 -0.52 -13.55 11.03
CA THR A 286 -0.12 -13.27 9.64
C THR A 286 -0.82 -11.98 9.16
N ILE A 287 -0.34 -11.38 8.08
CA ILE A 287 -0.99 -10.18 7.51
C ILE A 287 -2.43 -10.46 7.12
N SER A 288 -2.70 -11.62 6.51
CA SER A 288 -4.07 -12.03 6.16
C SER A 288 -4.97 -12.22 7.40
N ASP A 289 -4.45 -12.84 8.47
CA ASP A 289 -5.20 -12.97 9.73
C ASP A 289 -5.45 -11.60 10.37
N PHE A 290 -4.47 -10.68 10.30
CA PHE A 290 -4.61 -9.31 10.78
C PHE A 290 -5.70 -8.53 10.03
N PHE A 291 -5.73 -8.62 8.69
CA PHE A 291 -6.78 -8.02 7.87
C PHE A 291 -8.16 -8.59 8.21
N ALA A 292 -8.25 -9.91 8.40
CA ALA A 292 -9.51 -10.55 8.78
C ALA A 292 -9.98 -10.11 10.19
N LYS A 293 -9.07 -9.86 11.14
CA LYS A 293 -9.39 -9.30 12.46
C LYS A 293 -9.87 -7.85 12.37
N ILE A 294 -9.22 -7.01 11.54
CA ILE A 294 -9.71 -5.65 11.28
C ILE A 294 -11.11 -5.71 10.65
N ASN A 295 -11.36 -6.69 9.78
CA ASN A 295 -12.67 -6.83 9.13
C ASN A 295 -13.81 -7.18 10.08
N LEU A 296 -13.53 -7.68 11.28
CA LEU A 296 -14.54 -7.88 12.34
C LEU A 296 -15.01 -6.56 12.96
N CYS A 297 -14.22 -5.50 12.90
CA CYS A 297 -14.51 -4.23 13.57
C CYS A 297 -15.55 -3.42 12.80
N ASP A 298 -16.40 -2.68 13.51
CA ASP A 298 -17.30 -1.66 12.95
C ASP A 298 -16.54 -0.34 12.76
N THR A 299 -15.75 0.04 13.76
CA THR A 299 -14.92 1.25 13.78
C THR A 299 -13.51 0.89 14.27
N VAL A 300 -12.48 1.54 13.69
CA VAL A 300 -11.09 1.35 14.10
C VAL A 300 -10.49 2.67 14.57
N LEU A 301 -9.97 2.68 15.80
CA LEU A 301 -9.13 3.75 16.34
C LEU A 301 -7.65 3.40 16.12
N CYS A 302 -6.92 4.25 15.42
CA CYS A 302 -5.49 4.05 15.16
C CYS A 302 -4.77 5.38 14.87
N GLY A 303 -3.46 5.35 14.85
CA GLY A 303 -2.64 6.40 14.25
C GLY A 303 -2.46 6.18 12.74
N ASP A 304 -1.57 6.99 12.11
CA ASP A 304 -1.14 6.83 10.72
C ASP A 304 -0.24 5.59 10.58
N THR A 305 -0.87 4.43 10.41
CA THR A 305 -0.24 3.10 10.39
C THR A 305 -0.81 2.21 9.27
N MET A 306 -0.23 1.02 9.08
CA MET A 306 -0.77 0.02 8.16
C MET A 306 -2.21 -0.39 8.54
N ALA A 307 -2.55 -0.40 9.84
CA ALA A 307 -3.91 -0.69 10.31
C ALA A 307 -4.94 0.32 9.77
N LEU A 308 -4.57 1.61 9.68
CA LEU A 308 -5.41 2.64 9.06
C LEU A 308 -5.72 2.29 7.59
N HIS A 309 -4.69 2.04 6.80
CA HIS A 309 -4.87 1.75 5.38
C HIS A 309 -5.66 0.45 5.14
N ALA A 310 -5.45 -0.55 6.01
CA ALA A 310 -6.22 -1.79 5.97
C ALA A 310 -7.69 -1.55 6.34
N ALA A 311 -7.98 -0.82 7.41
CA ALA A 311 -9.34 -0.51 7.83
C ALA A 311 -10.10 0.28 6.75
N VAL A 312 -9.44 1.29 6.16
CA VAL A 312 -10.01 2.10 5.07
C VAL A 312 -10.30 1.24 3.83
N GLY A 313 -9.35 0.40 3.42
CA GLY A 313 -9.54 -0.50 2.26
C GLY A 313 -10.59 -1.59 2.52
N LEU A 314 -10.80 -1.99 3.76
CA LEU A 314 -11.89 -2.88 4.20
C LEU A 314 -13.21 -2.14 4.43
N LYS A 315 -13.30 -0.86 4.07
CA LYS A 315 -14.50 -0.01 4.18
C LYS A 315 -15.02 0.14 5.61
N LYS A 316 -14.12 0.07 6.61
CA LYS A 316 -14.48 0.29 8.01
C LYS A 316 -14.49 1.77 8.33
N ASN A 317 -15.31 2.18 9.31
CA ASN A 317 -15.19 3.51 9.88
C ASN A 317 -13.86 3.64 10.62
N VAL A 318 -13.23 4.80 10.55
CA VAL A 318 -11.95 5.05 11.21
C VAL A 318 -11.98 6.34 12.01
N VAL A 319 -11.42 6.31 13.21
CA VAL A 319 -10.99 7.52 13.92
C VAL A 319 -9.49 7.45 14.00
N THR A 320 -8.81 8.36 13.29
CA THR A 320 -7.36 8.28 13.14
C THR A 320 -6.66 9.52 13.64
N LEU A 321 -5.53 9.31 14.35
CA LEU A 321 -4.85 10.34 15.11
C LEU A 321 -3.55 10.74 14.41
N PHE A 322 -3.33 12.06 14.29
CA PHE A 322 -2.20 12.65 13.60
C PHE A 322 -1.41 13.60 14.48
N GLY A 323 -0.11 13.56 14.34
CA GLY A 323 0.82 14.46 15.00
C GLY A 323 1.93 14.91 14.05
N PRO A 324 3.04 14.16 13.97
CA PRO A 324 4.21 14.55 13.18
C PRO A 324 4.05 14.37 11.66
N THR A 325 3.03 13.65 11.20
CA THR A 325 2.77 13.38 9.77
C THR A 325 1.56 14.15 9.25
N SER A 326 1.49 14.33 7.92
CA SER A 326 0.43 15.09 7.29
C SER A 326 -0.92 14.38 7.38
N ILE A 327 -1.90 15.07 7.92
CA ILE A 327 -3.31 14.66 7.94
C ILE A 327 -3.93 14.72 6.54
N ASN A 328 -3.44 15.63 5.68
CA ASN A 328 -3.99 15.86 4.35
C ASN A 328 -3.61 14.74 3.36
N GLU A 329 -2.43 14.12 3.54
CA GLU A 329 -2.01 13.01 2.68
C GLU A 329 -2.86 11.73 2.83
N ILE A 330 -3.69 11.64 3.85
CA ILE A 330 -4.46 10.43 4.14
C ILE A 330 -5.89 10.55 3.64
N GLU A 331 -6.25 9.66 2.73
CA GLU A 331 -7.63 9.49 2.25
C GLU A 331 -8.36 8.46 3.13
N ILE A 332 -9.55 8.82 3.59
CA ILE A 332 -10.45 7.93 4.36
C ILE A 332 -11.82 7.76 3.70
N TYR A 333 -12.02 8.31 2.51
CA TYR A 333 -13.25 8.22 1.71
C TYR A 333 -14.52 8.56 2.51
N SER A 334 -14.46 9.60 3.33
CA SER A 334 -15.55 10.05 4.22
C SER A 334 -16.01 9.00 5.25
N ARG A 335 -15.23 7.96 5.50
CA ARG A 335 -15.55 6.89 6.46
C ARG A 335 -14.90 7.13 7.81
N GLY A 336 -15.22 8.24 8.46
CA GLY A 336 -14.73 8.52 9.81
C GLY A 336 -14.22 9.94 10.03
N LEU A 337 -13.34 10.09 11.01
CA LEU A 337 -12.75 11.36 11.37
C LEU A 337 -11.23 11.26 11.53
N LYS A 338 -10.55 12.32 11.11
CA LYS A 338 -9.13 12.54 11.32
C LYS A 338 -8.96 13.58 12.42
N ILE A 339 -8.24 13.26 13.50
CA ILE A 339 -7.99 14.14 14.64
C ILE A 339 -6.50 14.48 14.65
N GLN A 340 -6.19 15.76 14.70
CA GLN A 340 -4.82 16.24 14.69
C GLN A 340 -4.47 16.90 16.03
N GLY A 341 -3.30 16.59 16.57
CA GLY A 341 -2.76 17.26 17.75
C GLY A 341 -2.53 18.76 17.50
N LYS A 342 -2.48 19.54 18.58
CA LYS A 342 -2.44 21.00 18.52
C LYS A 342 -1.05 21.50 18.93
N LYS A 343 -0.19 21.80 17.95
CA LYS A 343 1.13 22.44 18.13
C LYS A 343 1.47 23.21 16.84
N ASP A 344 2.22 24.28 16.95
CA ASP A 344 2.65 25.09 15.81
C ASP A 344 3.57 24.33 14.84
N CYS A 345 4.31 23.35 15.37
CA CYS A 345 5.21 22.51 14.59
C CYS A 345 4.58 21.25 14.02
N ILE A 346 3.25 21.15 13.93
CA ILE A 346 2.54 19.99 13.39
C ILE A 346 3.04 19.63 11.97
N THR A 347 2.93 18.36 11.59
CA THR A 347 3.45 17.87 10.28
C THR A 347 4.96 18.09 10.13
N CYS A 348 5.71 17.91 11.21
CA CYS A 348 7.14 18.18 11.25
C CYS A 348 8.02 17.03 10.70
N TYR A 349 7.48 15.83 10.53
CA TYR A 349 8.18 14.61 10.10
C TYR A 349 9.45 14.28 10.89
N LYS A 350 9.57 14.77 12.13
CA LYS A 350 10.70 14.48 13.03
C LYS A 350 10.49 13.13 13.72
N GLN A 351 11.59 12.42 13.98
CA GLN A 351 11.59 11.17 14.74
C GLN A 351 11.70 11.40 16.25
N GLU A 352 12.22 12.55 16.66
CA GLU A 352 12.38 12.98 18.05
C GLU A 352 11.71 14.33 18.27
N CYS A 353 11.16 14.52 19.47
CA CYS A 353 10.51 15.76 19.89
C CYS A 353 11.17 16.27 21.17
N TYR A 354 11.59 17.51 21.15
CA TYR A 354 12.22 18.17 22.30
C TYR A 354 11.22 18.96 23.16
N LEU A 355 9.95 18.98 22.78
CA LEU A 355 8.90 19.64 23.56
C LEU A 355 8.49 18.71 24.71
N GLU A 356 8.30 19.31 25.90
CA GLU A 356 7.84 18.59 27.09
C GLU A 356 6.56 17.78 26.83
N ASN A 357 5.60 18.39 26.11
CA ASN A 357 4.40 17.71 25.62
C ASN A 357 4.37 17.73 24.08
N ASN A 358 4.49 16.58 23.45
CA ASN A 358 4.41 16.46 22.01
C ASN A 358 2.96 16.63 21.49
N CYS A 359 2.80 16.76 20.17
CA CYS A 359 1.50 17.01 19.55
C CYS A 359 0.47 15.88 19.83
N MET A 360 0.87 14.61 19.89
CA MET A 360 -0.05 13.50 20.18
C MET A 360 -0.64 13.57 21.60
N GLN A 361 0.13 14.07 22.56
CA GLN A 361 -0.33 14.25 23.95
C GLN A 361 -1.36 15.40 24.09
N THR A 362 -1.50 16.26 23.10
CA THR A 362 -2.54 17.31 23.12
C THR A 362 -3.92 16.81 22.70
N ILE A 363 -4.01 15.63 22.08
CA ILE A 363 -5.28 15.00 21.71
C ILE A 363 -5.96 14.47 22.97
N LYS A 364 -7.15 14.96 23.27
CA LYS A 364 -7.90 14.57 24.47
C LYS A 364 -8.75 13.33 24.21
N SER A 365 -8.79 12.41 25.18
CA SER A 365 -9.60 11.18 25.11
C SER A 365 -11.09 11.48 24.85
N ARG A 366 -11.63 12.53 25.46
CA ARG A 366 -13.02 12.95 25.23
C ARG A 366 -13.29 13.30 23.75
N GLU A 367 -12.36 13.96 23.07
CA GLU A 367 -12.48 14.28 21.65
C GLU A 367 -12.53 13.01 20.79
N VAL A 368 -11.65 12.05 21.11
CA VAL A 368 -11.59 10.74 20.43
C VAL A 368 -12.86 9.92 20.69
N ILE A 369 -13.33 9.86 21.93
CA ILE A 369 -14.56 9.16 22.32
C ILE A 369 -15.76 9.74 21.56
N ASN A 370 -15.94 11.07 21.57
CA ASN A 370 -17.03 11.73 20.85
C ASN A 370 -16.97 11.49 19.33
N ALA A 371 -15.75 11.35 18.78
CA ALA A 371 -15.57 11.01 17.36
C ALA A 371 -16.00 9.58 17.07
N ILE A 372 -15.62 8.60 17.92
CA ILE A 372 -15.97 7.20 17.73
C ILE A 372 -17.49 6.99 17.89
N GLU A 373 -18.14 7.66 18.84
CA GLU A 373 -19.59 7.56 19.09
C GLU A 373 -20.47 7.90 17.87
N LYS A 374 -19.91 8.66 16.89
CA LYS A 374 -20.63 8.97 15.64
C LYS A 374 -20.67 7.81 14.66
N TYR A 375 -19.79 6.81 14.83
CA TYR A 375 -19.56 5.76 13.85
C TYR A 375 -19.66 4.34 14.40
N LEU A 376 -19.81 4.17 15.70
CA LEU A 376 -19.97 2.89 16.37
C LEU A 376 -21.41 2.68 16.83
#